data_20eabb548a3c1a4c5b5c5f82787b6fc1
#
_entry.id   20eabb548a3c1a4c5b5c5f82787b6fc1
#
_cell.length_a   1.000
_cell.length_b   1.000
_cell.length_c   1.000
_cell.angle_alpha   90.00
_cell.angle_beta   90.00
_cell.angle_gamma   90.00
#
_symmetry.space_group_name_H-M   'P 1'
#
loop_
_entity.id
_entity.type
_entity.pdbx_description
1 polymer ?
#
loop_
_entity_poly.entity_id
_entity_poly.type
_entity_poly.pdbx_seq_one_letter_code
_entity_poly.pdbx_strand_id
1 'polypeptide(L)'
;MSDFMEEIEHKADILIDALPYIRDFNQKVVVIEYGCSEWLDGMEEKSLMQDIALLSSVGMKPIVVHDTRMGMDKFRENKRIAKLIELYGPKAIGVCGIDIQTLHMTLDNGYIPVIVPNDVDTETVYIDPEETAKEVAVCMSADKLIYLSKNTGESYGALTVEDVNNGRAKDILPEELHKQMELGKDAIEAGVNRVHLLDGRIEHSLLLELFSVHGVGGMIIRDKNQLYPHER
;
A
#
# COMPACT_ATOMS: atom_id res chain seq x y z
N MET A 1 4.29 -15.16 -37.39
CA MET A 1 3.51 -13.90 -37.57
C MET A 1 2.22 -13.91 -36.74
N SER A 2 1.60 -15.10 -36.51
CA SER A 2 0.44 -15.23 -35.60
C SER A 2 0.82 -14.97 -34.13
N ASP A 3 1.86 -15.64 -33.62
CA ASP A 3 2.30 -15.53 -32.23
C ASP A 3 2.65 -14.08 -31.80
N PHE A 4 3.27 -13.30 -32.70
CA PHE A 4 3.61 -11.90 -32.43
C PHE A 4 2.37 -11.01 -32.39
N MET A 5 1.39 -11.25 -33.25
CA MET A 5 0.12 -10.49 -33.19
C MET A 5 -0.70 -10.86 -32.00
N GLU A 6 -0.78 -12.13 -31.61
CA GLU A 6 -1.46 -12.61 -30.43
C GLU A 6 -0.86 -11.98 -29.13
N GLU A 7 0.48 -11.86 -29.07
CA GLU A 7 1.15 -11.19 -27.95
C GLU A 7 0.80 -9.69 -27.85
N ILE A 8 0.72 -9.00 -28.99
CA ILE A 8 0.35 -7.58 -29.02
C ILE A 8 -1.12 -7.38 -28.64
N GLU A 9 -2.02 -8.22 -29.17
CA GLU A 9 -3.44 -8.20 -28.83
C GLU A 9 -3.64 -8.45 -27.34
N HIS A 10 -2.97 -9.44 -26.77
CA HIS A 10 -3.04 -9.74 -25.34
C HIS A 10 -2.55 -8.55 -24.48
N LYS A 11 -1.48 -7.84 -24.86
CA LYS A 11 -1.04 -6.62 -24.16
C LYS A 11 -2.08 -5.50 -24.22
N ALA A 12 -2.77 -5.36 -25.36
CA ALA A 12 -3.85 -4.38 -25.50
C ALA A 12 -5.05 -4.74 -24.61
N ASP A 13 -5.44 -6.01 -24.55
CA ASP A 13 -6.53 -6.49 -23.71
C ASP A 13 -6.25 -6.24 -22.23
N ILE A 14 -5.04 -6.53 -21.73
CA ILE A 14 -4.64 -6.24 -20.35
C ILE A 14 -4.81 -4.75 -20.02
N LEU A 15 -4.42 -3.85 -20.92
CA LEU A 15 -4.56 -2.40 -20.70
C LEU A 15 -6.03 -1.97 -20.70
N ILE A 16 -6.86 -2.57 -21.53
CA ILE A 16 -8.31 -2.31 -21.59
C ILE A 16 -8.98 -2.81 -20.30
N ASP A 17 -8.61 -4.00 -19.83
CA ASP A 17 -9.14 -4.58 -18.59
C ASP A 17 -8.74 -3.77 -17.35
N ALA A 18 -7.56 -3.14 -17.35
CA ALA A 18 -7.12 -2.27 -16.27
C ALA A 18 -7.81 -0.88 -16.28
N LEU A 19 -8.38 -0.45 -17.39
CA LEU A 19 -8.90 0.91 -17.55
C LEU A 19 -10.01 1.30 -16.56
N PRO A 20 -10.99 0.44 -16.20
CA PRO A 20 -11.97 0.75 -15.16
C PRO A 20 -11.31 1.07 -13.82
N TYR A 21 -10.35 0.26 -13.39
CA TYR A 21 -9.61 0.46 -12.13
C TYR A 21 -8.82 1.77 -12.15
N ILE A 22 -8.13 2.09 -13.25
CA ILE A 22 -7.38 3.34 -13.41
C ILE A 22 -8.32 4.55 -13.25
N ARG A 23 -9.53 4.49 -13.80
CA ARG A 23 -10.54 5.55 -13.67
C ARG A 23 -11.04 5.69 -12.23
N ASP A 24 -11.35 4.57 -11.59
CA ASP A 24 -11.92 4.55 -10.24
C ASP A 24 -10.90 5.01 -9.19
N PHE A 25 -9.62 4.72 -9.43
CA PHE A 25 -8.53 5.06 -8.50
C PHE A 25 -7.86 6.40 -8.78
N ASN A 26 -8.19 7.06 -9.91
CA ASN A 26 -7.60 8.35 -10.26
C ASN A 26 -7.85 9.39 -9.16
N GLN A 27 -6.80 10.10 -8.75
CA GLN A 27 -6.76 11.08 -7.66
C GLN A 27 -7.06 10.51 -6.26
N LYS A 28 -7.22 9.21 -6.11
CA LYS A 28 -7.39 8.57 -4.80
C LYS A 28 -6.05 8.47 -4.06
N VAL A 29 -6.09 8.80 -2.78
CA VAL A 29 -4.92 8.62 -1.89
C VAL A 29 -4.84 7.14 -1.51
N VAL A 30 -3.66 6.56 -1.64
CA VAL A 30 -3.32 5.24 -1.14
C VAL A 30 -2.11 5.33 -0.24
N VAL A 31 -2.24 4.87 1.00
CA VAL A 31 -1.13 4.80 1.95
C VAL A 31 -0.59 3.38 1.95
N ILE A 32 0.72 3.26 1.77
CA ILE A 32 1.43 1.99 1.69
C ILE A 32 2.43 1.95 2.84
N GLU A 33 2.19 1.09 3.80
CA GLU A 33 3.17 0.76 4.82
C GLU A 33 4.16 -0.23 4.22
N TYR A 34 5.40 0.21 4.10
CA TYR A 34 6.52 -0.56 3.65
C TYR A 34 7.31 -1.03 4.86
N GLY A 35 6.98 -2.20 5.36
CA GLY A 35 7.65 -2.81 6.49
C GLY A 35 9.16 -2.92 6.30
N CYS A 36 9.85 -3.52 7.24
CA CYS A 36 11.30 -3.60 7.19
C CYS A 36 11.79 -4.30 5.92
N SER A 37 12.58 -3.60 5.13
CA SER A 37 13.20 -4.11 3.91
C SER A 37 14.23 -5.23 4.15
N GLU A 38 14.43 -5.68 5.41
CA GLU A 38 15.33 -6.78 5.75
C GLU A 38 14.91 -8.12 5.16
N TRP A 39 13.60 -8.29 4.88
CA TRP A 39 13.04 -9.53 4.34
C TRP A 39 12.77 -9.47 2.82
N LEU A 40 12.98 -8.31 2.18
CA LEU A 40 12.96 -8.19 0.73
C LEU A 40 14.36 -8.35 0.16
N ASP A 41 14.50 -9.13 -0.87
CA ASP A 41 15.70 -9.12 -1.69
C ASP A 41 15.69 -7.95 -2.69
N GLY A 42 16.76 -7.77 -3.43
CA GLY A 42 16.87 -6.66 -4.36
C GLY A 42 15.89 -6.70 -5.54
N MET A 43 15.30 -7.87 -5.88
CA MET A 43 14.31 -8.02 -6.96
C MET A 43 12.91 -7.67 -6.47
N GLU A 44 12.52 -8.17 -5.31
CA GLU A 44 11.22 -7.88 -4.69
C GLU A 44 11.08 -6.39 -4.37
N GLU A 45 12.11 -5.78 -3.76
CA GLU A 45 12.11 -4.34 -3.50
C GLU A 45 12.00 -3.53 -4.80
N LYS A 46 12.70 -3.96 -5.85
CA LYS A 46 12.64 -3.31 -7.16
C LYS A 46 11.22 -3.36 -7.76
N SER A 47 10.59 -4.53 -7.72
CA SER A 47 9.22 -4.74 -8.17
C SER A 47 8.25 -3.81 -7.44
N LEU A 48 8.35 -3.74 -6.11
CA LEU A 48 7.51 -2.86 -5.29
C LEU A 48 7.69 -1.38 -5.65
N MET A 49 8.93 -0.91 -5.86
CA MET A 49 9.17 0.49 -6.26
C MET A 49 8.63 0.80 -7.66
N GLN A 50 8.65 -0.18 -8.56
CA GLN A 50 8.00 -0.08 -9.88
C GLN A 50 6.49 0.06 -9.76
N ASP A 51 5.87 -0.75 -8.90
CA ASP A 51 4.44 -0.70 -8.64
C ASP A 51 4.03 0.67 -8.11
N ILE A 52 4.70 1.18 -7.07
CA ILE A 52 4.44 2.51 -6.50
C ILE A 52 4.56 3.60 -7.56
N ALA A 53 5.59 3.53 -8.40
CA ALA A 53 5.79 4.49 -9.48
C ALA A 53 4.67 4.40 -10.54
N LEU A 54 4.21 3.20 -10.87
CA LEU A 54 3.09 3.00 -11.80
C LEU A 54 1.79 3.55 -11.20
N LEU A 55 1.48 3.29 -9.93
CA LEU A 55 0.29 3.84 -9.27
C LEU A 55 0.25 5.38 -9.40
N SER A 56 1.38 6.04 -9.16
CA SER A 56 1.48 7.49 -9.36
C SER A 56 1.29 7.90 -10.82
N SER A 57 1.87 7.15 -11.75
CA SER A 57 1.80 7.44 -13.20
C SER A 57 0.39 7.30 -13.77
N VAL A 58 -0.45 6.43 -13.20
CA VAL A 58 -1.86 6.27 -13.59
C VAL A 58 -2.80 7.22 -12.85
N GLY A 59 -2.26 8.16 -12.07
CA GLY A 59 -3.03 9.23 -11.44
C GLY A 59 -3.48 8.97 -10.01
N MET A 60 -3.06 7.88 -9.37
CA MET A 60 -3.21 7.70 -7.92
C MET A 60 -2.27 8.63 -7.15
N LYS A 61 -2.54 8.84 -5.88
CA LYS A 61 -1.74 9.64 -4.96
C LYS A 61 -1.12 8.73 -3.88
N PRO A 62 -0.04 7.98 -4.18
CA PRO A 62 0.59 7.12 -3.20
C PRO A 62 1.37 7.91 -2.14
N ILE A 63 1.29 7.45 -0.90
CA ILE A 63 2.10 7.87 0.25
C ILE A 63 2.77 6.61 0.79
N VAL A 64 4.07 6.65 0.99
CA VAL A 64 4.83 5.52 1.55
C VAL A 64 5.21 5.84 2.98
N VAL A 65 4.89 4.95 3.91
CA VAL A 65 5.40 4.97 5.29
C VAL A 65 6.34 3.79 5.43
N HIS A 66 7.55 4.00 5.93
CA HIS A 66 8.52 2.92 5.98
C HIS A 66 9.10 2.69 7.37
N ASP A 67 9.47 1.45 7.66
CA ASP A 67 10.33 1.11 8.76
C ASP A 67 11.82 1.27 8.37
N THR A 68 12.70 1.16 9.35
CA THR A 68 14.14 1.30 9.16
C THR A 68 14.83 -0.02 9.39
N ARG A 69 15.71 -0.41 8.47
CA ARG A 69 16.58 -1.59 8.63
C ARG A 69 17.40 -1.47 9.90
N MET A 70 17.57 -2.58 10.62
CA MET A 70 18.36 -2.62 11.82
C MET A 70 19.79 -2.09 11.57
N GLY A 71 20.22 -1.12 12.39
CA GLY A 71 21.55 -0.49 12.26
C GLY A 71 21.67 0.57 11.17
N MET A 72 20.60 0.88 10.43
CA MET A 72 20.58 1.97 9.45
C MET A 72 20.06 3.26 10.09
N ASP A 73 20.57 4.39 9.61
CA ASP A 73 19.99 5.70 9.91
C ASP A 73 18.67 5.89 9.18
N LYS A 74 17.60 6.22 9.93
CA LYS A 74 16.25 6.32 9.38
C LYS A 74 16.09 7.36 8.27
N PHE A 75 16.79 8.47 8.34
CA PHE A 75 16.74 9.53 7.31
C PHE A 75 17.51 9.12 6.05
N ARG A 76 18.60 8.37 6.23
CA ARG A 76 19.34 7.80 5.10
C ARG A 76 18.51 6.76 4.36
N GLU A 77 17.78 5.90 5.10
CA GLU A 77 16.89 4.91 4.52
C GLU A 77 15.72 5.59 3.80
N ASN A 78 15.10 6.60 4.41
CA ASN A 78 14.06 7.43 3.80
C ASN A 78 14.49 7.99 2.44
N LYS A 79 15.67 8.61 2.41
CA LYS A 79 16.25 9.15 1.17
C LYS A 79 16.54 8.06 0.13
N ARG A 80 16.97 6.88 0.58
CA ARG A 80 17.25 5.72 -0.30
C ARG A 80 15.96 5.27 -0.98
N ILE A 81 14.88 5.06 -0.22
CA ILE A 81 13.57 4.65 -0.74
C ILE A 81 13.05 5.68 -1.74
N ALA A 82 13.07 6.97 -1.40
CA ALA A 82 12.66 8.02 -2.33
C ALA A 82 13.45 7.95 -3.64
N LYS A 83 14.77 7.74 -3.58
CA LYS A 83 15.60 7.62 -4.78
C LYS A 83 15.32 6.35 -5.59
N LEU A 84 14.98 5.23 -4.95
CA LEU A 84 14.59 4.02 -5.66
C LEU A 84 13.30 4.20 -6.46
N ILE A 85 12.29 4.88 -5.88
CA ILE A 85 11.06 5.22 -6.59
C ILE A 85 11.36 6.11 -7.80
N GLU A 86 12.23 7.13 -7.64
CA GLU A 86 12.60 8.05 -8.72
C GLU A 86 13.27 7.38 -9.94
N LEU A 87 13.85 6.17 -9.77
CA LEU A 87 14.41 5.41 -10.88
C LEU A 87 13.37 5.04 -11.94
N TYR A 88 12.07 5.04 -11.57
CA TYR A 88 10.96 4.65 -12.42
C TYR A 88 10.08 5.82 -12.89
N GLY A 89 10.52 7.04 -12.69
CA GLY A 89 9.96 8.24 -13.30
C GLY A 89 9.36 9.27 -12.34
N PRO A 90 8.39 8.92 -11.48
CA PRO A 90 7.81 9.88 -10.54
C PRO A 90 8.84 10.48 -9.59
N LYS A 91 8.61 11.72 -9.17
CA LYS A 91 9.42 12.33 -8.11
C LYS A 91 8.94 11.89 -6.75
N ALA A 92 9.88 11.63 -5.84
CA ALA A 92 9.59 11.28 -4.46
C ALA A 92 10.39 12.16 -3.50
N ILE A 93 9.79 12.45 -2.34
CA ILE A 93 10.40 13.31 -1.33
C ILE A 93 10.27 12.69 0.06
N GLY A 94 11.38 12.67 0.80
CA GLY A 94 11.39 12.25 2.21
C GLY A 94 10.71 13.29 3.09
N VAL A 95 9.79 12.83 3.94
CA VAL A 95 9.07 13.63 4.93
C VAL A 95 9.31 13.03 6.31
N CYS A 96 9.50 13.88 7.32
CA CYS A 96 9.69 13.46 8.70
C CYS A 96 8.40 13.68 9.49
N GLY A 97 7.87 12.61 10.08
CA GLY A 97 6.63 12.66 10.84
C GLY A 97 5.38 12.95 10.00
N ILE A 98 4.27 13.26 10.68
CA ILE A 98 2.98 13.54 10.04
C ILE A 98 2.73 15.05 10.05
N ASP A 99 2.81 15.68 8.89
CA ASP A 99 2.37 17.05 8.64
C ASP A 99 1.40 17.04 7.45
N ILE A 100 0.11 17.12 7.75
CA ILE A 100 -0.98 17.00 6.76
C ILE A 100 -0.85 18.08 5.68
N GLN A 101 -0.48 19.31 6.04
CA GLN A 101 -0.35 20.38 5.06
C GLN A 101 0.80 20.10 4.09
N THR A 102 1.95 19.67 4.60
CA THR A 102 3.10 19.27 3.78
C THR A 102 2.74 18.08 2.88
N LEU A 103 2.00 17.08 3.38
CA LEU A 103 1.58 15.93 2.58
C LEU A 103 0.66 16.35 1.43
N HIS A 104 -0.34 17.20 1.68
CA HIS A 104 -1.20 17.73 0.61
C HIS A 104 -0.40 18.50 -0.43
N MET A 105 0.45 19.43 0.00
CA MET A 105 1.30 20.20 -0.91
C MET A 105 2.20 19.29 -1.76
N THR A 106 2.75 18.25 -1.17
CA THR A 106 3.62 17.28 -1.84
C THR A 106 2.84 16.53 -2.94
N LEU A 107 1.69 15.97 -2.59
CA LEU A 107 0.83 15.24 -3.52
C LEU A 107 0.28 16.13 -4.65
N ASP A 108 -0.13 17.34 -4.34
CA ASP A 108 -0.70 18.27 -5.34
C ASP A 108 0.36 18.77 -6.33
N ASN A 109 1.64 18.73 -5.96
CA ASN A 109 2.75 18.97 -6.89
C ASN A 109 3.24 17.70 -7.61
N GLY A 110 2.54 16.58 -7.47
CA GLY A 110 2.86 15.34 -8.17
C GLY A 110 4.06 14.57 -7.60
N TYR A 111 4.44 14.84 -6.36
CA TYR A 111 5.48 14.10 -5.67
C TYR A 111 4.90 12.98 -4.81
N ILE A 112 5.65 11.90 -4.64
CA ILE A 112 5.32 10.81 -3.73
C ILE A 112 5.98 11.10 -2.38
N PRO A 113 5.20 11.36 -1.29
CA PRO A 113 5.76 11.48 0.05
C PRO A 113 6.27 10.12 0.53
N VAL A 114 7.48 10.10 1.05
CA VAL A 114 8.06 8.94 1.74
C VAL A 114 8.26 9.35 3.19
N ILE A 115 7.47 8.80 4.09
CA ILE A 115 7.41 9.21 5.49
C ILE A 115 8.31 8.31 6.33
N VAL A 116 9.21 8.94 7.09
CA VAL A 116 9.88 8.30 8.20
C VAL A 116 9.08 8.55 9.48
N PRO A 117 8.59 7.50 10.18
CA PRO A 117 7.94 7.65 11.46
C PRO A 117 8.89 8.31 12.46
N ASN A 118 8.59 9.54 12.86
CA ASN A 118 9.40 10.30 13.80
C ASN A 118 8.56 11.35 14.50
N ASP A 119 8.76 11.48 15.80
CA ASP A 119 8.26 12.62 16.55
C ASP A 119 9.34 13.70 16.60
N VAL A 120 8.98 14.93 16.26
CA VAL A 120 9.90 16.07 16.19
C VAL A 120 10.50 16.38 17.56
N ASP A 121 9.77 16.09 18.63
CA ASP A 121 10.17 16.43 20.01
C ASP A 121 11.01 15.34 20.71
N THR A 122 11.12 14.14 20.12
CA THR A 122 11.81 13.01 20.75
C THR A 122 12.62 12.18 19.74
N GLU A 123 13.86 12.57 19.48
CA GLU A 123 14.77 11.85 18.56
C GLU A 123 15.01 10.36 18.93
N THR A 124 14.61 9.95 20.14
CA THR A 124 14.95 8.63 20.72
C THR A 124 13.74 7.69 20.85
N VAL A 125 12.53 8.12 20.58
CA VAL A 125 11.34 7.27 20.70
C VAL A 125 11.11 6.53 19.38
N TYR A 126 11.03 5.20 19.47
CA TYR A 126 10.56 4.38 18.35
C TYR A 126 9.06 4.67 18.14
N ILE A 127 8.71 5.09 16.95
CA ILE A 127 7.33 5.26 16.53
C ILE A 127 7.02 4.12 15.56
N ASP A 128 5.93 3.44 15.83
CA ASP A 128 5.48 2.29 15.07
C ASP A 128 5.07 2.69 13.64
N PRO A 129 5.70 2.13 12.59
CA PRO A 129 5.36 2.46 11.21
C PRO A 129 3.93 2.07 10.83
N GLU A 130 3.42 0.96 11.34
CA GLU A 130 2.06 0.49 11.04
C GLU A 130 1.00 1.42 11.65
N GLU A 131 1.21 1.87 12.90
CA GLU A 131 0.35 2.89 13.53
C GLU A 131 0.44 4.23 12.79
N THR A 132 1.65 4.64 12.41
CA THR A 132 1.87 5.86 11.61
C THR A 132 1.12 5.79 10.28
N ALA A 133 1.19 4.66 9.59
CA ALA A 133 0.49 4.47 8.32
C ALA A 133 -1.04 4.57 8.48
N LYS A 134 -1.60 3.98 9.55
CA LYS A 134 -3.02 4.13 9.90
C LYS A 134 -3.37 5.60 10.14
N GLU A 135 -2.58 6.32 10.95
CA GLU A 135 -2.84 7.73 11.24
C GLU A 135 -2.78 8.59 9.99
N VAL A 136 -1.75 8.39 9.14
CA VAL A 136 -1.65 9.08 7.83
C VAL A 136 -2.87 8.77 6.97
N ALA A 137 -3.28 7.50 6.88
CA ALA A 137 -4.44 7.10 6.06
C ALA A 137 -5.73 7.79 6.53
N VAL A 138 -5.95 7.86 7.84
CA VAL A 138 -7.11 8.56 8.42
C VAL A 138 -7.04 10.07 8.16
N CYS A 139 -5.92 10.70 8.48
CA CYS A 139 -5.76 12.16 8.33
C CYS A 139 -5.84 12.62 6.87
N MET A 140 -5.35 11.80 5.93
CA MET A 140 -5.39 12.09 4.48
C MET A 140 -6.68 11.62 3.81
N SER A 141 -7.64 11.07 4.57
CA SER A 141 -8.88 10.47 4.04
C SER A 141 -8.58 9.49 2.91
N ALA A 142 -7.65 8.60 3.13
CA ALA A 142 -7.17 7.66 2.12
C ALA A 142 -8.29 6.73 1.66
N ASP A 143 -8.32 6.44 0.35
CA ASP A 143 -9.20 5.41 -0.19
C ASP A 143 -8.74 4.01 0.22
N LYS A 144 -7.43 3.83 0.29
CA LYS A 144 -6.83 2.54 0.66
C LYS A 144 -5.65 2.72 1.62
N LEU A 145 -5.56 1.79 2.58
CA LEU A 145 -4.37 1.55 3.38
C LEU A 145 -3.86 0.15 3.05
N ILE A 146 -2.59 0.02 2.76
CA ILE A 146 -1.96 -1.25 2.40
C ILE A 146 -0.83 -1.53 3.38
N TYR A 147 -0.89 -2.66 4.05
CA TYR A 147 0.19 -3.20 4.86
C TYR A 147 0.93 -4.27 4.07
N LEU A 148 2.24 -4.12 3.95
CA LEU A 148 3.11 -5.11 3.34
C LEU A 148 3.82 -5.93 4.43
N SER A 149 3.64 -7.22 4.39
CA SER A 149 4.27 -8.16 5.32
C SER A 149 4.91 -9.33 4.57
N LYS A 150 5.61 -10.22 5.29
CA LYS A 150 6.25 -11.37 4.65
C LYS A 150 5.49 -12.70 4.83
N ASN A 151 4.34 -12.70 5.49
CA ASN A 151 3.72 -13.95 5.97
C ASN A 151 2.36 -14.24 5.33
N THR A 152 1.96 -13.49 4.33
CA THR A 152 0.61 -13.63 3.79
C THR A 152 0.49 -14.70 2.72
N GLY A 153 1.51 -15.05 1.97
CA GLY A 153 1.57 -16.13 0.95
C GLY A 153 0.27 -16.72 0.36
N GLU A 154 -0.85 -16.49 1.04
CA GLU A 154 -2.19 -16.98 0.70
C GLU A 154 -3.16 -15.80 0.60
N SER A 155 -4.19 -15.94 -0.22
CA SER A 155 -5.31 -15.00 -0.28
C SER A 155 -6.34 -15.35 0.79
N TYR A 156 -6.62 -14.40 1.66
CA TYR A 156 -7.61 -14.55 2.75
C TYR A 156 -9.00 -14.00 2.39
N GLY A 157 -9.11 -13.40 1.19
CA GLY A 157 -10.35 -12.78 0.72
C GLY A 157 -10.76 -11.54 1.52
N ALA A 158 -12.04 -11.20 1.44
CA ALA A 158 -12.59 -10.04 2.10
C ALA A 158 -13.16 -10.39 3.48
N LEU A 159 -12.62 -9.73 4.51
CA LEU A 159 -13.06 -9.75 5.89
C LEU A 159 -13.82 -8.46 6.22
N THR A 160 -14.86 -8.55 7.01
CA THR A 160 -15.62 -7.36 7.45
C THR A 160 -15.17 -6.91 8.84
N VAL A 161 -15.46 -5.67 9.18
CA VAL A 161 -15.28 -5.17 10.56
C VAL A 161 -16.00 -6.07 11.59
N GLU A 162 -17.17 -6.63 11.21
CA GLU A 162 -17.89 -7.59 12.04
C GLU A 162 -17.10 -8.90 12.24
N ASP A 163 -16.44 -9.41 11.18
CA ASP A 163 -15.59 -10.61 11.29
C ASP A 163 -14.39 -10.40 12.23
N VAL A 164 -13.86 -9.17 12.28
CA VAL A 164 -12.80 -8.80 13.24
C VAL A 164 -13.36 -8.72 14.66
N ASN A 165 -14.48 -8.03 14.86
CA ASN A 165 -15.07 -7.82 16.18
C ASN A 165 -15.57 -9.12 16.85
N ASN A 166 -16.07 -10.08 16.07
CA ASN A 166 -16.54 -11.38 16.58
C ASN A 166 -15.45 -12.44 16.68
N GLY A 167 -14.19 -12.10 16.32
CA GLY A 167 -13.03 -12.99 16.40
C GLY A 167 -12.83 -13.93 15.22
N ARG A 168 -13.77 -14.01 14.28
CA ARG A 168 -13.68 -14.89 13.11
C ARG A 168 -12.44 -14.60 12.26
N ALA A 169 -12.07 -13.32 12.13
CA ALA A 169 -10.90 -12.93 11.36
C ALA A 169 -9.61 -13.51 11.95
N LYS A 170 -9.51 -13.68 13.27
CA LYS A 170 -8.36 -14.30 13.95
C LYS A 170 -8.21 -15.79 13.65
N ASP A 171 -9.32 -16.48 13.33
CA ASP A 171 -9.29 -17.89 12.94
C ASP A 171 -8.82 -18.06 11.48
N ILE A 172 -8.91 -17.02 10.68
CA ILE A 172 -8.59 -17.01 9.25
C ILE A 172 -7.17 -16.49 9.01
N LEU A 173 -6.80 -15.39 9.68
CA LEU A 173 -5.50 -14.73 9.51
C LEU A 173 -4.45 -15.33 10.45
N PRO A 174 -3.19 -15.47 10.01
CA PRO A 174 -2.10 -15.86 10.88
C PRO A 174 -1.84 -14.80 11.96
N GLU A 175 -1.27 -15.23 13.10
CA GLU A 175 -1.06 -14.39 14.28
C GLU A 175 -0.24 -13.13 13.98
N GLU A 176 0.71 -13.24 13.06
CA GLU A 176 1.58 -12.15 12.62
C GLU A 176 0.82 -10.97 12.00
N LEU A 177 -0.37 -11.23 11.43
CA LEU A 177 -1.23 -10.20 10.84
C LEU A 177 -2.27 -9.64 11.80
N HIS A 178 -2.39 -10.17 13.03
CA HIS A 178 -3.45 -9.74 13.95
C HIS A 178 -3.33 -8.26 14.32
N LYS A 179 -2.11 -7.73 14.47
CA LYS A 179 -1.90 -6.31 14.73
C LYS A 179 -2.38 -5.44 13.57
N GLN A 180 -1.96 -5.76 12.35
CA GLN A 180 -2.37 -5.03 11.14
C GLN A 180 -3.88 -5.14 10.89
N MET A 181 -4.48 -6.28 11.22
CA MET A 181 -5.91 -6.50 11.17
C MET A 181 -6.67 -5.54 12.13
N GLU A 182 -6.24 -5.44 13.39
CA GLU A 182 -6.86 -4.52 14.37
C GLU A 182 -6.68 -3.06 13.95
N LEU A 183 -5.47 -2.67 13.54
CA LEU A 183 -5.19 -1.32 13.02
C LEU A 183 -6.02 -1.03 11.75
N GLY A 184 -6.19 -2.03 10.89
CA GLY A 184 -7.01 -1.94 9.69
C GLY A 184 -8.48 -1.72 10.01
N LYS A 185 -9.03 -2.46 10.98
CA LYS A 185 -10.39 -2.24 11.48
C LYS A 185 -10.56 -0.81 11.99
N ASP A 186 -9.63 -0.33 12.84
CA ASP A 186 -9.69 1.03 13.38
C ASP A 186 -9.64 2.08 12.27
N ALA A 187 -8.82 1.88 11.24
CA ALA A 187 -8.76 2.74 10.07
C ALA A 187 -10.09 2.79 9.30
N ILE A 188 -10.73 1.63 9.08
CA ILE A 188 -12.05 1.54 8.43
C ILE A 188 -13.13 2.26 9.25
N GLU A 189 -13.13 2.08 10.57
CA GLU A 189 -14.07 2.77 11.47
C GLU A 189 -13.86 4.29 11.45
N ALA A 190 -12.61 4.74 11.30
CA ALA A 190 -12.23 6.14 11.16
C ALA A 190 -12.46 6.73 9.75
N GLY A 191 -12.88 5.94 8.76
CA GLY A 191 -13.31 6.44 7.46
C GLY A 191 -12.44 6.05 6.26
N VAL A 192 -11.35 5.31 6.46
CA VAL A 192 -10.62 4.68 5.34
C VAL A 192 -11.55 3.68 4.65
N ASN A 193 -11.52 3.64 3.32
CA ASN A 193 -12.51 2.86 2.58
C ASN A 193 -12.17 1.35 2.56
N ARG A 194 -10.89 0.99 2.38
CA ARG A 194 -10.41 -0.39 2.36
C ARG A 194 -9.03 -0.51 2.98
N VAL A 195 -8.75 -1.64 3.62
CA VAL A 195 -7.41 -1.98 4.08
C VAL A 195 -7.00 -3.31 3.47
N HIS A 196 -5.79 -3.38 2.92
CA HIS A 196 -5.24 -4.58 2.30
C HIS A 196 -4.04 -5.08 3.10
N LEU A 197 -3.94 -6.41 3.23
CA LEU A 197 -2.84 -7.12 3.88
C LEU A 197 -2.14 -7.96 2.81
N LEU A 198 -0.94 -7.55 2.37
CA LEU A 198 -0.27 -8.14 1.23
C LEU A 198 1.09 -8.73 1.59
N ASP A 199 1.48 -9.77 0.88
CA ASP A 199 2.86 -10.28 0.91
C ASP A 199 3.73 -9.47 -0.06
N GLY A 200 4.62 -8.65 0.50
CA GLY A 200 5.54 -7.82 -0.30
C GLY A 200 6.60 -8.61 -1.08
N ARG A 201 6.74 -9.93 -0.84
CA ARG A 201 7.65 -10.82 -1.59
C ARG A 201 7.04 -11.29 -2.91
N ILE A 202 5.74 -11.12 -3.09
CA ILE A 202 5.09 -11.42 -4.37
C ILE A 202 5.43 -10.29 -5.33
N GLU A 203 6.09 -10.60 -6.44
CA GLU A 203 6.38 -9.62 -7.49
C GLU A 203 5.08 -8.96 -7.97
N HIS A 204 5.09 -7.64 -8.04
CA HIS A 204 3.94 -6.82 -8.44
C HIS A 204 2.69 -7.02 -7.57
N SER A 205 2.87 -7.33 -6.27
CA SER A 205 1.75 -7.57 -5.35
C SER A 205 0.75 -6.41 -5.28
N LEU A 206 1.22 -5.17 -5.33
CA LEU A 206 0.33 -3.99 -5.37
C LEU A 206 -0.54 -3.95 -6.64
N LEU A 207 0.03 -4.26 -7.79
CA LEU A 207 -0.70 -4.24 -9.06
C LEU A 207 -1.66 -5.42 -9.14
N LEU A 208 -1.22 -6.61 -8.72
CA LEU A 208 -2.06 -7.80 -8.69
C LEU A 208 -3.26 -7.64 -7.76
N GLU A 209 -3.09 -6.96 -6.62
CA GLU A 209 -4.21 -6.68 -5.71
C GLU A 209 -5.14 -5.60 -6.24
N LEU A 210 -4.59 -4.50 -6.75
CA LEU A 210 -5.39 -3.32 -7.08
C LEU A 210 -6.05 -3.39 -8.47
N PHE A 211 -5.47 -4.14 -9.42
CA PHE A 211 -5.93 -4.20 -10.80
C PHE A 211 -6.43 -5.58 -11.23
N SER A 212 -6.68 -6.49 -10.28
CA SER A 212 -7.27 -7.78 -10.58
C SER A 212 -8.56 -8.05 -9.78
N VAL A 213 -9.37 -8.96 -10.30
CA VAL A 213 -10.66 -9.33 -9.70
C VAL A 213 -10.49 -10.13 -8.40
N HIS A 214 -9.43 -10.94 -8.32
CA HIS A 214 -9.30 -11.92 -7.24
C HIS A 214 -8.32 -11.51 -6.14
N GLY A 215 -7.50 -10.46 -6.37
CA GLY A 215 -6.46 -10.07 -5.43
C GLY A 215 -5.48 -11.19 -5.07
N VAL A 216 -4.44 -10.85 -4.33
CA VAL A 216 -3.40 -11.80 -3.88
C VAL A 216 -3.21 -11.81 -2.37
N GLY A 217 -3.96 -11.00 -1.65
CA GLY A 217 -3.86 -10.85 -0.21
C GLY A 217 -5.16 -11.00 0.55
N GLY A 218 -5.24 -10.36 1.71
CA GLY A 218 -6.45 -10.16 2.48
C GLY A 218 -6.95 -8.73 2.40
N MET A 219 -8.25 -8.54 2.49
CA MET A 219 -8.88 -7.23 2.49
C MET A 219 -9.80 -7.07 3.69
N ILE A 220 -9.75 -5.91 4.35
CA ILE A 220 -10.72 -5.53 5.39
C ILE A 220 -11.60 -4.41 4.86
N ILE A 221 -12.91 -4.60 4.97
CA ILE A 221 -13.95 -3.68 4.54
C ILE A 221 -14.98 -3.48 5.66
N ARG A 222 -15.73 -2.40 5.61
CA ARG A 222 -16.79 -2.12 6.59
C ARG A 222 -17.87 -3.20 6.57
N ASP A 223 -18.40 -3.48 5.39
CA ASP A 223 -19.41 -4.50 5.15
C ASP A 223 -19.37 -5.00 3.68
N LYS A 224 -20.04 -6.11 3.41
CA LYS A 224 -20.05 -6.75 2.08
C LYS A 224 -20.69 -5.93 0.97
N ASN A 225 -21.41 -4.85 1.29
CA ASN A 225 -21.98 -3.98 0.27
C ASN A 225 -20.91 -3.13 -0.42
N GLN A 226 -19.74 -2.99 0.20
CA GLN A 226 -18.60 -2.28 -0.39
C GLN A 226 -17.85 -3.09 -1.44
N LEU A 227 -18.14 -4.38 -1.57
CA LEU A 227 -17.56 -5.20 -2.64
C LEU A 227 -18.07 -4.69 -4.00
N TYR A 228 -17.16 -4.53 -4.94
CA TYR A 228 -17.51 -4.23 -6.33
C TYR A 228 -18.29 -5.41 -6.95
N PRO A 229 -19.09 -5.18 -8.01
CA PRO A 229 -19.87 -6.25 -8.64
C PRO A 229 -19.02 -7.47 -9.08
N HIS A 230 -17.76 -7.27 -9.42
CA HIS A 230 -16.84 -8.31 -9.85
C HIS A 230 -16.09 -9.00 -8.69
N GLU A 231 -16.22 -8.50 -7.46
CA GLU A 231 -15.67 -9.10 -6.23
C GLU A 231 -16.71 -9.92 -5.43
N ARG A 232 -17.96 -10.00 -5.91
CA ARG A 232 -19.10 -10.66 -5.25
C ARG A 232 -19.24 -12.12 -5.66
#